data_1c2955234022fec75cc7ea9280e09a07
#
_entry.id   1c2955234022fec75cc7ea9280e09a07
#
_cell.length_a   1.000
_cell.length_b   1.000
_cell.length_c   1.000
_cell.angle_alpha   90.00
_cell.angle_beta   90.00
_cell.angle_gamma   90.00
#
_symmetry.space_group_name_H-M   'P 1'
#
loop_
_entity.id
_entity.type
_entity.pdbx_description
1 polymer ?
#
loop_
_entity_poly.entity_id
_entity_poly.type
_entity_poly.pdbx_seq_one_letter_code
_entity_poly.pdbx_strand_id
1 'polypeptide(L)'
;REPRDDSPLRLIPRGVVYSLVWKYVLAQVRVEGRDDEAILVVRALRGTTWHADNFARLREEMRAPPRSTTTTGKENAFVAFVVGGGRIERDDEAKTISVYGYSKTFGRCPGCNERTAIILREAFPEYETTWSDDGY
;
A
#
# COMPACT_ATOMS: atom_id res chain seq x y z
N ARG A 1 0.45 9.06 -13.00
CA ARG A 1 -0.91 9.03 -13.53
C ARG A 1 -1.51 7.63 -13.39
N GLU A 2 -2.81 7.53 -13.52
CA GLU A 2 -3.49 6.26 -13.45
C GLU A 2 -3.05 5.31 -14.58
N PRO A 3 -2.85 4.02 -14.27
CA PRO A 3 -2.44 3.05 -15.27
C PRO A 3 -3.50 2.83 -16.35
N ARG A 4 -3.06 2.49 -17.54
CA ARG A 4 -3.95 2.06 -18.62
C ARG A 4 -4.67 0.77 -18.23
N ASP A 5 -5.80 0.49 -18.87
CA ASP A 5 -6.61 -0.69 -18.56
C ASP A 5 -5.84 -2.01 -18.74
N ASP A 6 -4.89 -2.05 -19.65
CA ASP A 6 -4.05 -3.22 -19.92
C ASP A 6 -2.74 -3.25 -19.13
N SER A 7 -2.52 -2.26 -18.26
CA SER A 7 -1.29 -2.19 -17.47
C SER A 7 -1.22 -3.33 -16.44
N PRO A 8 -0.05 -3.99 -16.31
CA PRO A 8 0.13 -5.01 -15.27
C PRO A 8 0.01 -4.46 -13.86
N LEU A 9 0.17 -3.15 -13.67
CA LEU A 9 -0.02 -2.51 -12.37
C LEU A 9 -1.45 -2.72 -11.84
N ARG A 10 -2.43 -2.90 -12.71
CA ARG A 10 -3.81 -3.11 -12.29
C ARG A 10 -4.06 -4.45 -11.60
N LEU A 11 -3.11 -5.38 -11.72
CA LEU A 11 -3.19 -6.68 -11.06
C LEU A 11 -2.72 -6.62 -9.60
N ILE A 12 -2.08 -5.53 -9.20
CA ILE A 12 -1.53 -5.39 -7.85
C ILE A 12 -2.60 -4.85 -6.93
N PRO A 13 -2.95 -5.55 -5.84
CA PRO A 13 -3.89 -5.02 -4.86
C PRO A 13 -3.36 -3.72 -4.26
N ARG A 14 -4.20 -2.69 -4.25
CA ARG A 14 -3.78 -1.37 -3.75
C ARG A 14 -3.84 -1.24 -2.24
N GLY A 15 -4.71 -1.99 -1.58
CA GLY A 15 -4.83 -1.94 -0.13
C GLY A 15 -4.88 -3.32 0.47
N VAL A 16 -3.87 -3.69 1.24
CA VAL A 16 -3.84 -4.94 1.99
C VAL A 16 -3.55 -4.58 3.45
N VAL A 17 -4.53 -4.81 4.31
CA VAL A 17 -4.45 -4.52 5.73
C VAL A 17 -4.98 -5.71 6.51
N TYR A 18 -4.12 -6.35 7.28
CA TYR A 18 -4.52 -7.42 8.18
C TYR A 18 -4.97 -6.84 9.53
N SER A 19 -5.87 -7.55 10.19
CA SER A 19 -6.27 -7.20 11.55
C SER A 19 -5.12 -7.43 12.52
N LEU A 20 -5.11 -6.71 13.64
CA LEU A 20 -4.08 -6.77 14.68
C LEU A 20 -2.69 -6.35 14.20
N VAL A 21 -2.62 -5.55 13.17
CA VAL A 21 -1.42 -4.92 12.67
C VAL A 21 -1.55 -3.42 12.91
N TRP A 22 -0.50 -2.79 13.45
CA TRP A 22 -0.57 -1.43 13.94
C TRP A 22 0.17 -0.41 13.07
N LYS A 23 0.98 -0.88 12.14
CA LYS A 23 1.78 -0.01 11.28
C LYS A 23 1.53 -0.31 9.81
N TYR A 24 1.51 0.73 8.99
CA TYR A 24 1.37 0.59 7.55
C TYR A 24 2.49 1.32 6.83
N VAL A 25 2.72 0.93 5.59
CA VAL A 25 3.56 1.66 4.66
C VAL A 25 2.73 2.05 3.44
N LEU A 26 2.97 3.26 2.94
CA LEU A 26 2.45 3.74 1.66
C LEU A 26 3.63 3.78 0.70
N ALA A 27 3.48 3.14 -0.44
CA ALA A 27 4.54 3.02 -1.43
C ALA A 27 4.01 3.29 -2.83
N GLN A 28 4.91 3.74 -3.71
CA GLN A 28 4.62 3.88 -5.12
C GLN A 28 5.20 2.68 -5.86
N VAL A 29 4.43 2.09 -6.74
CA VAL A 29 4.86 0.96 -7.56
C VAL A 29 4.77 1.34 -9.02
N ARG A 30 5.83 1.03 -9.76
CA ARG A 30 5.94 1.27 -11.21
C ARG A 30 6.42 0.01 -11.89
N VAL A 31 6.19 -0.07 -13.19
CA VAL A 31 6.87 -1.06 -14.03
C VAL A 31 8.27 -0.51 -14.34
N GLU A 32 9.29 -1.32 -14.16
CA GLU A 32 10.67 -0.92 -14.44
C GLU A 32 10.81 -0.43 -15.88
N GLY A 33 11.45 0.73 -16.04
CA GLY A 33 11.63 1.34 -17.34
C GLY A 33 10.44 2.15 -17.85
N ARG A 34 9.35 2.21 -17.09
CA ARG A 34 8.16 3.00 -17.44
C ARG A 34 7.85 3.99 -16.33
N ASP A 35 8.11 5.25 -16.58
CA ASP A 35 7.93 6.32 -15.58
C ASP A 35 6.61 7.05 -15.72
N ASP A 36 5.83 6.78 -16.77
CA ASP A 36 4.58 7.46 -17.06
C ASP A 36 3.38 6.91 -16.29
N GLU A 37 3.50 5.73 -15.71
CA GLU A 37 2.46 5.11 -14.92
C GLU A 37 2.97 4.70 -13.55
N ALA A 38 2.14 4.93 -12.54
CA ALA A 38 2.43 4.51 -11.18
C ALA A 38 1.14 4.30 -10.40
N ILE A 39 1.20 3.44 -9.40
CA ILE A 39 0.12 3.30 -8.44
C ILE A 39 0.65 3.50 -7.03
N LEU A 40 -0.23 3.90 -6.13
CA LEU A 40 0.06 3.91 -4.70
C LEU A 40 -0.56 2.67 -4.08
N VAL A 41 0.19 2.01 -3.22
CA VAL A 41 -0.26 0.80 -2.52
C VAL A 41 -0.05 0.96 -1.03
N VAL A 42 -0.94 0.36 -0.26
CA VAL A 42 -0.88 0.33 1.21
C VAL A 42 -0.67 -1.11 1.65
N ARG A 43 0.27 -1.30 2.55
CA ARG A 43 0.53 -2.62 3.14
C ARG A 43 0.64 -2.50 4.64
N ALA A 44 -0.16 -3.30 5.34
CA ALA A 44 -0.08 -3.51 6.78
C ALA A 44 -0.18 -5.01 6.99
N LEU A 45 0.96 -5.68 7.01
CA LEU A 45 1.07 -7.14 6.87
C LEU A 45 1.41 -7.80 8.20
N ARG A 46 0.95 -9.04 8.36
CA ARG A 46 1.26 -9.84 9.55
C ARG A 46 2.73 -10.17 9.61
N GLY A 47 3.23 -10.28 10.84
CA GLY A 47 4.63 -10.62 11.07
C GLY A 47 5.58 -9.46 10.87
N THR A 48 5.05 -8.25 10.72
CA THR A 48 5.87 -7.05 10.59
C THR A 48 5.74 -6.22 11.86
N THR A 49 6.88 -5.89 12.47
CA THR A 49 6.93 -5.05 13.67
C THR A 49 7.15 -3.59 13.34
N TRP A 50 7.93 -3.34 12.29
CA TRP A 50 8.37 -2.01 11.91
C TRP A 50 7.85 -1.64 10.52
N HIS A 51 7.82 -0.33 10.24
CA HIS A 51 7.44 0.15 8.89
C HIS A 51 8.34 -0.42 7.82
N ALA A 52 9.64 -0.52 8.10
CA ALA A 52 10.61 -1.09 7.16
C ALA A 52 10.31 -2.55 6.82
N ASP A 53 9.75 -3.32 7.78
CA ASP A 53 9.37 -4.71 7.53
C ASP A 53 8.24 -4.81 6.51
N ASN A 54 7.25 -3.92 6.61
CA ASN A 54 6.15 -3.85 5.64
C ASN A 54 6.68 -3.55 4.24
N PHE A 55 7.63 -2.63 4.15
CA PHE A 55 8.22 -2.28 2.85
C PHE A 55 9.05 -3.43 2.30
N ALA A 56 9.82 -4.11 3.14
CA ALA A 56 10.59 -5.28 2.71
C ALA A 56 9.70 -6.39 2.17
N ARG A 57 8.55 -6.63 2.83
CA ARG A 57 7.57 -7.63 2.38
C ARG A 57 6.93 -7.21 1.06
N LEU A 58 6.65 -5.92 0.88
CA LEU A 58 6.15 -5.42 -0.40
C LEU A 58 7.16 -5.66 -1.51
N ARG A 59 8.44 -5.42 -1.25
CA ARG A 59 9.48 -5.67 -2.25
C ARG A 59 9.56 -7.14 -2.64
N GLU A 60 9.38 -8.05 -1.68
CA GLU A 60 9.32 -9.48 -1.99
C GLU A 60 8.08 -9.81 -2.82
N GLU A 61 6.95 -9.21 -2.49
CA GLU A 61 5.71 -9.36 -3.27
C GLU A 61 5.92 -8.91 -4.72
N MET A 62 6.66 -7.84 -4.94
CA MET A 62 6.93 -7.32 -6.28
C MET A 62 7.90 -8.20 -7.08
N ARG A 63 8.69 -9.03 -6.43
CA ARG A 63 9.55 -9.99 -7.11
C ARG A 63 8.77 -11.17 -7.67
N ALA A 64 7.62 -11.49 -7.07
CA ALA A 64 6.71 -12.54 -7.51
C ALA A 64 5.32 -11.96 -7.73
N PRO A 65 5.15 -11.02 -8.66
CA PRO A 65 3.88 -10.32 -8.85
C PRO A 65 2.79 -11.24 -9.37
N PRO A 66 1.52 -10.83 -9.24
CA PRO A 66 0.41 -11.58 -9.84
C PRO A 66 0.67 -11.81 -11.33
N ARG A 67 0.51 -13.03 -11.76
CA ARG A 67 0.78 -13.38 -13.15
C ARG A 67 -0.28 -12.80 -14.06
N SER A 68 0.18 -12.11 -15.09
CA SER A 68 -0.65 -11.80 -16.22
C SER A 68 -0.91 -13.07 -17.03
N THR A 69 -2.12 -13.27 -17.47
CA THR A 69 -2.47 -14.40 -18.34
C THR A 69 -1.96 -14.20 -19.77
N THR A 70 -1.48 -13.03 -20.09
CA THR A 70 -0.88 -12.74 -21.39
C THR A 70 0.63 -12.87 -21.29
N THR A 71 1.10 -14.09 -21.32
CA THR A 71 2.53 -14.32 -21.27
C THR A 71 3.12 -14.22 -22.66
N THR A 72 3.83 -13.15 -22.91
CA THR A 72 4.76 -13.07 -24.04
C THR A 72 6.17 -13.49 -23.61
N GLY A 73 6.28 -14.30 -22.56
CA GLY A 73 7.56 -14.83 -22.12
C GLY A 73 8.45 -13.87 -21.34
N LYS A 74 8.00 -12.63 -21.11
CA LYS A 74 8.73 -11.68 -20.25
C LYS A 74 7.84 -11.30 -19.08
N GLU A 75 8.30 -11.62 -17.88
CA GLU A 75 7.69 -11.10 -16.67
C GLU A 75 8.01 -9.63 -16.55
N ASN A 76 6.98 -8.82 -16.22
CA ASN A 76 7.21 -7.42 -15.95
C ASN A 76 7.89 -7.28 -14.60
N ALA A 77 8.99 -6.55 -14.56
CA ALA A 77 9.66 -6.22 -13.32
C ALA A 77 8.99 -5.00 -12.70
N PHE A 78 8.66 -5.10 -11.43
CA PHE A 78 8.06 -3.99 -10.69
C PHE A 78 9.10 -3.39 -9.75
N VAL A 79 9.02 -2.08 -9.59
CA VAL A 79 9.89 -1.32 -8.68
C VAL A 79 9.01 -0.60 -7.68
N ALA A 80 9.35 -0.70 -6.41
CA ALA A 80 8.62 -0.05 -5.33
C ALA A 80 9.47 1.00 -4.65
N PHE A 81 8.86 2.15 -4.35
CA PHE A 81 9.49 3.25 -3.64
C PHE A 81 8.63 3.61 -2.44
N VAL A 82 9.24 3.75 -1.26
CA VAL A 82 8.50 4.17 -0.09
C VAL A 82 8.11 5.64 -0.21
N VAL A 83 6.86 5.95 0.11
CA VAL A 83 6.36 7.33 0.20
C VAL A 83 6.33 7.76 1.66
N GLY A 84 5.85 6.89 2.54
CA GLY A 84 5.78 7.16 3.96
C GLY A 84 5.07 6.03 4.68
N GLY A 85 4.67 6.31 5.90
CA GLY A 85 3.93 5.34 6.68
C GLY A 85 3.34 5.99 7.92
N GLY A 86 2.62 5.19 8.68
CA GLY A 86 1.97 5.65 9.90
C GLY A 86 1.42 4.48 10.68
N ARG A 87 0.40 4.76 11.45
CA ARG A 87 -0.30 3.77 12.24
C ARG A 87 -1.68 3.47 11.65
N ILE A 88 -2.16 2.29 11.93
CA ILE A 88 -3.45 1.84 11.43
C ILE A 88 -4.10 0.92 12.45
N GLU A 89 -5.41 1.07 12.61
CA GLU A 89 -6.22 0.19 13.45
C GLU A 89 -7.42 -0.28 12.65
N ARG A 90 -7.52 -1.58 12.49
CA ARG A 90 -8.65 -2.22 11.83
C ARG A 90 -9.51 -2.93 12.87
N ASP A 91 -10.74 -2.48 13.04
CA ASP A 91 -11.70 -3.09 13.94
C ASP A 91 -12.77 -3.82 13.12
N ASP A 92 -12.72 -5.13 13.12
CA ASP A 92 -13.61 -5.96 12.31
C ASP A 92 -15.03 -6.04 12.87
N GLU A 93 -15.22 -5.84 14.18
CA GLU A 93 -16.54 -5.81 14.76
C GLU A 93 -17.27 -4.52 14.46
N ALA A 94 -16.59 -3.38 14.65
CA ALA A 94 -17.15 -2.08 14.36
C ALA A 94 -17.14 -1.73 12.88
N LYS A 95 -16.41 -2.49 12.07
CA LYS A 95 -16.20 -2.21 10.65
C LYS A 95 -15.59 -0.83 10.42
N THR A 96 -14.53 -0.54 11.15
CA THR A 96 -13.80 0.73 11.04
C THR A 96 -12.32 0.50 10.77
N ILE A 97 -11.72 1.45 10.06
CA ILE A 97 -10.27 1.52 9.87
C ILE A 97 -9.85 2.95 10.20
N SER A 98 -8.92 3.10 11.13
CA SER A 98 -8.38 4.41 11.53
C SER A 98 -6.93 4.49 11.07
N VAL A 99 -6.59 5.58 10.36
CA VAL A 99 -5.24 5.83 9.85
C VAL A 99 -4.72 7.10 10.49
N TYR A 100 -3.54 7.06 11.12
CA TYR A 100 -3.02 8.21 11.85
C TYR A 100 -1.51 8.15 12.03
N GLY A 101 -0.94 9.20 12.60
CA GLY A 101 0.47 9.22 12.97
C GLY A 101 1.43 9.28 11.78
N TYR A 102 2.65 8.83 12.03
CA TYR A 102 3.70 8.82 11.02
C TYR A 102 4.76 7.76 11.37
N SER A 103 5.62 7.46 10.41
CA SER A 103 6.74 6.54 10.60
C SER A 103 7.97 7.30 11.09
N LYS A 104 8.57 6.86 12.19
CA LYS A 104 9.85 7.43 12.64
C LYS A 104 10.97 7.06 11.67
N THR A 105 10.89 5.88 11.05
CA THR A 105 11.90 5.42 10.10
C THR A 105 11.88 6.25 8.81
N PHE A 106 10.70 6.51 8.26
CA PHE A 106 10.55 7.21 6.99
C PHE A 106 10.26 8.70 7.14
N GLY A 107 10.04 9.16 8.38
CA GLY A 107 9.76 10.56 8.68
C GLY A 107 8.30 10.94 8.46
N ARG A 108 8.01 12.21 8.65
CA ARG A 108 6.67 12.75 8.44
C ARG A 108 6.37 12.85 6.95
N CYS A 109 5.18 12.47 6.58
CA CYS A 109 4.71 12.54 5.22
C CYS A 109 3.35 13.24 5.20
N PRO A 110 3.32 14.56 5.03
CA PRO A 110 2.06 15.28 4.92
C PRO A 110 1.21 14.72 3.78
N GLY A 111 -0.04 14.41 4.07
CA GLY A 111 -0.96 13.83 3.08
C GLY A 111 -0.93 12.32 2.95
N CYS A 112 0.03 11.63 3.58
CA CYS A 112 0.10 10.17 3.51
C CYS A 112 -1.13 9.50 4.12
N ASN A 113 -1.57 9.95 5.30
CA ASN A 113 -2.72 9.34 5.96
C ASN A 113 -4.01 9.56 5.16
N GLU A 114 -4.18 10.74 4.58
CA GLU A 114 -5.33 11.03 3.72
C GLU A 114 -5.33 10.14 2.48
N ARG A 115 -4.22 10.02 1.79
CA ARG A 115 -4.10 9.18 0.60
C ARG A 115 -4.34 7.72 0.93
N THR A 116 -3.80 7.25 2.05
CA THR A 116 -4.01 5.89 2.54
C THR A 116 -5.49 5.64 2.79
N ALA A 117 -6.18 6.57 3.45
CA ALA A 117 -7.61 6.44 3.70
C ALA A 117 -8.42 6.34 2.41
N ILE A 118 -8.06 7.12 1.40
CA ILE A 118 -8.74 7.06 0.09
C ILE A 118 -8.58 5.69 -0.54
N ILE A 119 -7.37 5.13 -0.52
CA ILE A 119 -7.10 3.80 -1.06
C ILE A 119 -7.90 2.75 -0.30
N LEU A 120 -7.93 2.84 1.03
CA LEU A 120 -8.60 1.85 1.86
C LEU A 120 -10.12 1.93 1.75
N ARG A 121 -10.69 3.09 1.49
CA ARG A 121 -12.14 3.21 1.24
C ARG A 121 -12.55 2.44 -0.01
N GLU A 122 -11.72 2.41 -1.01
CA GLU A 122 -11.99 1.62 -2.22
C GLU A 122 -11.75 0.14 -2.01
N ALA A 123 -10.69 -0.22 -1.28
CA ALA A 123 -10.32 -1.61 -1.03
C ALA A 123 -11.25 -2.29 -0.02
N PHE A 124 -11.79 -1.53 0.93
CA PHE A 124 -12.64 -2.02 2.01
C PHE A 124 -13.93 -1.20 2.09
N PRO A 125 -14.81 -1.29 1.08
CA PRO A 125 -16.00 -0.44 1.03
C PRO A 125 -17.00 -0.69 2.18
N GLU A 126 -16.89 -1.82 2.86
CA GLU A 126 -17.74 -2.16 3.99
C GLU A 126 -17.27 -1.53 5.30
N TYR A 127 -16.07 -0.93 5.31
CA TYR A 127 -15.50 -0.32 6.50
C TYR A 127 -15.62 1.20 6.41
N GLU A 128 -15.85 1.83 7.56
CA GLU A 128 -15.73 3.27 7.67
C GLU A 128 -14.26 3.60 7.93
N THR A 129 -13.63 4.27 6.98
CA THR A 129 -12.21 4.61 7.08
C THR A 129 -12.05 6.09 7.39
N THR A 130 -11.33 6.40 8.44
CA THR A 130 -11.02 7.76 8.87
C THR A 130 -9.51 7.95 8.95
N TRP A 131 -9.07 9.20 8.92
CA TRP A 131 -7.66 9.52 9.04
C TRP A 131 -7.44 10.76 9.91
N SER A 132 -6.23 10.85 10.45
CA SER A 132 -5.77 12.00 11.21
C SER A 132 -4.26 12.08 11.09
N ASP A 133 -3.70 13.28 11.12
CA ASP A 133 -2.24 13.45 11.18
C ASP A 133 -1.74 13.61 12.62
N ASP A 134 -2.64 13.53 13.58
CA ASP A 134 -2.28 13.65 14.99
C ASP A 134 -1.60 12.41 15.54
N GLY A 135 -0.70 12.61 16.50
CA GLY A 135 -0.02 11.55 17.19
C GLY A 135 1.02 10.83 16.33
N TYR A 136 1.35 9.65 16.78
CA TYR A 136 2.21 8.80 16.00
C TYR A 136 2.19 7.37 16.53
#